data_7135474c6de14a0810a98e9b2d7bbe64
#
_entry.id   7135474c6de14a0810a98e9b2d7bbe64
#
_cell.length_a   1.000
_cell.length_b   1.000
_cell.length_c   1.000
_cell.angle_alpha   90.00
_cell.angle_beta   90.00
_cell.angle_gamma   90.00
#
_symmetry.space_group_name_H-M   'P 1'
#
loop_
_entity.id
_entity.type
_entity.pdbx_description
1 polymer ?
#
loop_
_entity_poly.entity_id
_entity_poly.type
_entity_poly.pdbx_seq_one_letter_code
_entity_poly.pdbx_strand_id
1 'polypeptide(L)'
;MRRLLVFCLLLPCWLSARELVIGGILEPPLKWLDAQGHPRGLDVDLVTAIFGTLHTPIRIELIDSGARLTRNAESGFYDLLLTHSYKPEREAYLLYPEQAHMLHSWHFFIRKESAGRIHYDHLTDLKPWRIGVTRDFSYTPERAAAMTDPSYHFQEIPINQLQLRKLIAGRIDVVPMSLVTAFTQIREEGLEGKLDYLPKPLKTSPYFNVWTRSRADADTPALMAAYDAELLHMKRDGRLKALYDKYGIPYIEP
;
A
#
# COMPACT_ATOMS: atom_id res chain seq x y z
N MET A 1 34.65 -65.16 -9.66
CA MET A 1 33.34 -64.47 -9.67
C MET A 1 33.55 -63.04 -9.14
N ARG A 2 33.62 -62.04 -10.03
CA ARG A 2 33.81 -60.61 -9.71
C ARG A 2 32.43 -59.98 -9.55
N ARG A 3 32.07 -59.55 -8.33
CA ARG A 3 30.83 -58.81 -8.07
C ARG A 3 31.06 -57.35 -8.45
N LEU A 4 30.37 -56.89 -9.52
CA LEU A 4 30.33 -55.51 -9.90
C LEU A 4 29.33 -54.79 -8.95
N LEU A 5 29.81 -53.89 -8.07
CA LEU A 5 29.00 -52.98 -7.29
C LEU A 5 28.61 -51.80 -8.22
N VAL A 6 27.36 -51.76 -8.64
CA VAL A 6 26.79 -50.58 -9.31
C VAL A 6 26.48 -49.53 -8.26
N PHE A 7 27.28 -48.46 -8.23
CA PHE A 7 27.06 -47.30 -7.39
C PHE A 7 26.07 -46.39 -8.11
N CYS A 8 24.77 -46.47 -7.75
CA CYS A 8 23.77 -45.50 -8.22
C CYS A 8 24.07 -44.14 -7.60
N LEU A 9 24.68 -43.24 -8.36
CA LEU A 9 24.78 -41.82 -8.04
C LEU A 9 23.36 -41.22 -8.11
N LEU A 10 22.70 -41.06 -6.96
CA LEU A 10 21.53 -40.24 -6.80
C LEU A 10 21.99 -38.76 -6.96
N LEU A 11 21.93 -38.25 -8.17
CA LEU A 11 22.05 -36.81 -8.42
C LEU A 11 20.86 -36.14 -7.73
N PRO A 12 21.10 -35.18 -6.80
CA PRO A 12 19.99 -34.38 -6.28
C PRO A 12 19.38 -33.59 -7.45
N CYS A 13 18.14 -33.93 -7.77
CA CYS A 13 17.34 -33.13 -8.68
C CYS A 13 17.06 -31.80 -7.96
N TRP A 14 17.86 -30.79 -8.24
CA TRP A 14 17.57 -29.42 -7.80
C TRP A 14 16.32 -29.00 -8.58
N LEU A 15 15.14 -29.19 -7.99
CA LEU A 15 13.95 -28.52 -8.46
C LEU A 15 14.22 -27.01 -8.29
N SER A 16 14.65 -26.35 -9.36
CA SER A 16 14.74 -24.90 -9.38
C SER A 16 13.31 -24.38 -9.24
N ALA A 17 13.00 -23.76 -8.10
CA ALA A 17 11.73 -23.10 -7.92
C ALA A 17 11.55 -22.10 -9.06
N ARG A 18 10.38 -22.10 -9.70
CA ARG A 18 10.04 -21.15 -10.75
C ARG A 18 10.13 -19.72 -10.23
N GLU A 19 10.78 -18.82 -10.97
CA GLU A 19 10.82 -17.41 -10.65
C GLU A 19 9.41 -16.83 -10.73
N LEU A 20 8.95 -16.17 -9.66
CA LEU A 20 7.67 -15.46 -9.64
C LEU A 20 7.83 -14.07 -10.23
N VAL A 21 6.92 -13.70 -11.11
CA VAL A 21 6.84 -12.36 -11.70
C VAL A 21 5.84 -11.53 -10.91
N ILE A 22 6.34 -10.48 -10.25
CA ILE A 22 5.54 -9.60 -9.39
C ILE A 22 5.31 -8.26 -10.11
N GLY A 23 4.05 -7.88 -10.28
CA GLY A 23 3.65 -6.63 -10.92
C GLY A 23 3.24 -5.55 -9.93
N GLY A 24 3.51 -4.27 -10.25
CA GLY A 24 3.03 -3.14 -9.45
C GLY A 24 2.91 -1.85 -10.26
N ILE A 25 2.11 -0.90 -9.76
CA ILE A 25 2.03 0.46 -10.30
C ILE A 25 3.07 1.32 -9.59
N LEU A 26 3.75 2.20 -10.34
CA LEU A 26 4.64 3.21 -9.77
C LEU A 26 3.89 4.09 -8.77
N GLU A 27 4.31 4.06 -7.51
CA GLU A 27 3.67 4.79 -6.40
C GLU A 27 4.68 5.02 -5.27
N PRO A 28 5.57 6.05 -5.39
CA PRO A 28 6.48 6.37 -4.29
C PRO A 28 5.71 6.79 -3.03
N PRO A 29 6.21 6.45 -1.83
CA PRO A 29 7.40 5.67 -1.49
C PRO A 29 7.12 4.17 -1.33
N LEU A 30 5.97 3.69 -1.78
CA LEU A 30 5.62 2.27 -1.69
C LEU A 30 6.39 1.44 -2.72
N LYS A 31 6.48 1.94 -3.94
CA LYS A 31 7.19 1.28 -5.05
C LYS A 31 7.52 2.25 -6.18
N TRP A 32 8.78 2.30 -6.58
CA TRP A 32 9.28 3.14 -7.67
C TRP A 32 10.53 2.54 -8.31
N LEU A 33 11.01 3.14 -9.39
CA LEU A 33 12.29 2.78 -10.01
C LEU A 33 13.34 3.81 -9.61
N ASP A 34 14.51 3.35 -9.19
CA ASP A 34 15.67 4.22 -8.98
C ASP A 34 16.25 4.75 -10.32
N ALA A 35 17.28 5.58 -10.26
CA ALA A 35 17.90 6.17 -11.44
C ALA A 35 18.51 5.12 -12.40
N GLN A 36 18.76 3.91 -11.92
CA GLN A 36 19.28 2.77 -12.70
C GLN A 36 18.16 1.85 -13.19
N GLY A 37 16.88 2.18 -12.87
CA GLY A 37 15.72 1.38 -13.26
C GLY A 37 15.44 0.18 -12.34
N HIS A 38 16.07 0.09 -11.15
CA HIS A 38 15.81 -1.00 -10.22
C HIS A 38 14.59 -0.68 -9.35
N PRO A 39 13.71 -1.66 -9.09
CA PRO A 39 12.58 -1.50 -8.18
C PRO A 39 13.04 -1.19 -6.76
N ARG A 40 12.39 -0.22 -6.12
CA ARG A 40 12.62 0.24 -4.73
C ARG A 40 11.29 0.52 -4.07
N GLY A 41 11.28 0.56 -2.75
CA GLY A 41 10.14 0.98 -1.95
C GLY A 41 9.73 0.00 -0.89
N LEU A 42 8.78 0.40 -0.04
CA LEU A 42 8.29 -0.40 1.08
C LEU A 42 7.78 -1.76 0.60
N ASP A 43 6.94 -1.78 -0.43
CA ASP A 43 6.33 -3.01 -0.95
C ASP A 43 7.38 -3.93 -1.60
N VAL A 44 8.36 -3.33 -2.28
CA VAL A 44 9.49 -4.05 -2.91
C VAL A 44 10.34 -4.73 -1.85
N ASP A 45 10.72 -3.99 -0.81
CA ASP A 45 11.53 -4.52 0.29
C ASP A 45 10.76 -5.62 1.06
N LEU A 46 9.46 -5.42 1.28
CA LEU A 46 8.60 -6.39 1.96
C LEU A 46 8.57 -7.73 1.22
N VAL A 47 8.21 -7.74 -0.06
CA VAL A 47 8.13 -9.00 -0.82
C VAL A 47 9.51 -9.63 -1.02
N THR A 48 10.57 -8.82 -1.16
CA THR A 48 11.94 -9.31 -1.23
C THR A 48 12.34 -10.01 0.06
N ALA A 49 11.98 -9.46 1.23
CA ALA A 49 12.27 -10.08 2.52
C ALA A 49 11.48 -11.39 2.70
N ILE A 50 10.17 -11.39 2.41
CA ILE A 50 9.32 -12.58 2.54
C ILE A 50 9.81 -13.70 1.62
N PHE A 51 9.92 -13.45 0.32
CA PHE A 51 10.33 -14.49 -0.64
C PHE A 51 11.79 -14.90 -0.49
N GLY A 52 12.65 -14.01 0.05
CA GLY A 52 14.00 -14.37 0.48
C GLY A 52 14.00 -15.41 1.59
N THR A 53 13.16 -15.24 2.63
CA THR A 53 12.97 -16.26 3.69
C THR A 53 12.40 -17.56 3.13
N LEU A 54 11.49 -17.48 2.17
CA LEU A 54 10.88 -18.66 1.54
C LEU A 54 11.76 -19.31 0.46
N HIS A 55 12.97 -18.79 0.22
CA HIS A 55 13.89 -19.25 -0.83
C HIS A 55 13.24 -19.32 -2.23
N THR A 56 12.30 -18.44 -2.50
CA THR A 56 11.59 -18.37 -3.77
C THR A 56 12.15 -17.21 -4.61
N PRO A 57 12.70 -17.47 -5.80
CA PRO A 57 13.22 -16.41 -6.67
C PRO A 57 12.06 -15.53 -7.19
N ILE A 58 12.28 -14.21 -7.20
CA ILE A 58 11.30 -13.24 -7.66
C ILE A 58 11.91 -12.24 -8.65
N ARG A 59 11.09 -11.75 -9.57
CA ARG A 59 11.37 -10.62 -10.44
C ARG A 59 10.24 -9.60 -10.32
N ILE A 60 10.58 -8.34 -10.07
CA ILE A 60 9.58 -7.28 -9.86
C ILE A 60 9.57 -6.35 -11.07
N GLU A 61 8.38 -6.10 -11.61
CA GLU A 61 8.13 -5.18 -12.71
C GLU A 61 7.16 -4.08 -12.29
N LEU A 62 7.59 -2.84 -12.35
CA LEU A 62 6.77 -1.67 -12.06
C LEU A 62 6.38 -0.95 -13.34
N ILE A 63 5.10 -0.63 -13.47
CA ILE A 63 4.55 0.06 -14.64
C ILE A 63 3.71 1.27 -14.21
N ASP A 64 3.43 2.16 -15.14
CA ASP A 64 2.72 3.43 -14.93
C ASP A 64 1.20 3.36 -15.12
N SER A 65 0.67 2.22 -15.61
CA SER A 65 -0.73 2.08 -16.00
C SER A 65 -1.44 0.94 -15.28
N GLY A 66 -2.40 1.28 -14.41
CA GLY A 66 -3.25 0.30 -13.73
C GLY A 66 -4.08 -0.56 -14.69
N ALA A 67 -4.60 0.02 -15.78
CA ALA A 67 -5.34 -0.74 -16.78
C ALA A 67 -4.45 -1.77 -17.50
N ARG A 68 -3.16 -1.43 -17.75
CA ARG A 68 -2.20 -2.37 -18.32
C ARG A 68 -1.82 -3.45 -17.29
N LEU A 69 -1.64 -3.08 -16.01
CA LEU A 69 -1.37 -4.03 -14.94
C LEU A 69 -2.48 -5.08 -14.85
N THR A 70 -3.75 -4.65 -14.83
CA THR A 70 -4.91 -5.55 -14.78
C THR A 70 -4.95 -6.50 -16.00
N ARG A 71 -4.84 -5.97 -17.22
CA ARG A 71 -4.82 -6.82 -18.43
C ARG A 71 -3.69 -7.85 -18.41
N ASN A 72 -2.50 -7.45 -17.98
CA ASN A 72 -1.35 -8.36 -17.86
C ASN A 72 -1.58 -9.45 -16.80
N ALA A 73 -2.23 -9.11 -15.68
CA ALA A 73 -2.61 -10.08 -14.65
C ALA A 73 -3.62 -11.09 -15.17
N GLU A 74 -4.68 -10.63 -15.85
CA GLU A 74 -5.70 -11.50 -16.45
C GLU A 74 -5.11 -12.41 -17.53
N SER A 75 -4.15 -11.92 -18.32
CA SER A 75 -3.47 -12.73 -19.37
C SER A 75 -2.40 -13.69 -18.84
N GLY A 76 -2.16 -13.73 -17.52
CA GLY A 76 -1.18 -14.64 -16.93
C GLY A 76 0.28 -14.18 -17.03
N PHE A 77 0.52 -12.88 -17.10
CA PHE A 77 1.87 -12.34 -17.12
C PHE A 77 2.49 -12.25 -15.71
N TYR A 78 1.70 -11.91 -14.69
CA TYR A 78 2.12 -11.78 -13.31
C TYR A 78 1.61 -12.93 -12.45
N ASP A 79 2.43 -13.37 -11.49
CA ASP A 79 2.05 -14.32 -10.44
C ASP A 79 1.42 -13.61 -9.25
N LEU A 80 1.91 -12.41 -8.93
CA LEU A 80 1.47 -11.60 -7.80
C LEU A 80 1.42 -10.12 -8.20
N LEU A 81 0.48 -9.38 -7.63
CA LEU A 81 0.38 -7.93 -7.76
C LEU A 81 0.54 -7.25 -6.40
N LEU A 82 1.30 -6.15 -6.38
CA LEU A 82 1.55 -5.36 -5.18
C LEU A 82 0.38 -4.42 -4.88
N THR A 83 0.00 -4.35 -3.60
CA THR A 83 -0.81 -3.27 -2.99
C THR A 83 -2.18 -3.10 -3.59
N HIS A 84 -3.05 -4.07 -3.37
CA HIS A 84 -4.45 -4.02 -3.81
C HIS A 84 -5.42 -3.98 -2.63
N SER A 85 -6.38 -3.04 -2.67
CA SER A 85 -7.55 -3.10 -1.79
C SER A 85 -8.46 -4.26 -2.19
N TYR A 86 -9.14 -4.84 -1.21
CA TYR A 86 -10.18 -5.82 -1.49
C TYR A 86 -11.36 -5.17 -2.24
N LYS A 87 -11.81 -5.84 -3.27
CA LYS A 87 -13.04 -5.56 -4.01
C LYS A 87 -13.63 -6.87 -4.50
N PRO A 88 -14.92 -7.17 -4.26
CA PRO A 88 -15.53 -8.45 -4.65
C PRO A 88 -15.38 -8.76 -6.14
N GLU A 89 -15.52 -7.76 -7.02
CA GLU A 89 -15.40 -7.93 -8.47
C GLU A 89 -14.00 -8.38 -8.91
N ARG A 90 -12.98 -8.14 -8.10
CA ARG A 90 -11.60 -8.57 -8.40
C ARG A 90 -11.35 -10.05 -8.12
N GLU A 91 -12.20 -10.70 -7.33
CA GLU A 91 -12.07 -12.14 -7.07
C GLU A 91 -12.21 -12.99 -8.35
N ALA A 92 -12.80 -12.42 -9.41
CA ALA A 92 -12.84 -13.08 -10.71
C ALA A 92 -11.45 -13.41 -11.27
N TYR A 93 -10.43 -12.60 -10.96
CA TYR A 93 -9.07 -12.77 -11.49
C TYR A 93 -7.96 -12.71 -10.43
N LEU A 94 -8.27 -12.37 -9.16
CA LEU A 94 -7.32 -12.31 -8.03
C LEU A 94 -7.67 -13.31 -6.94
N LEU A 95 -6.64 -13.74 -6.21
CA LEU A 95 -6.71 -14.50 -4.97
C LEU A 95 -6.12 -13.62 -3.86
N TYR A 96 -6.90 -13.34 -2.84
CA TYR A 96 -6.47 -12.54 -1.69
C TYR A 96 -5.86 -13.43 -0.61
N PRO A 97 -4.65 -13.12 -0.10
CA PRO A 97 -4.10 -13.77 1.08
C PRO A 97 -4.91 -13.38 2.32
N GLU A 98 -4.73 -14.09 3.43
CA GLU A 98 -5.42 -13.77 4.69
C GLU A 98 -4.85 -12.51 5.36
N GLN A 99 -3.55 -12.27 5.19
CA GLN A 99 -2.85 -11.18 5.85
C GLN A 99 -2.75 -9.94 4.95
N ALA A 100 -3.38 -8.84 5.38
CA ALA A 100 -3.07 -7.53 4.83
C ALA A 100 -1.67 -7.10 5.30
N HIS A 101 -0.90 -6.45 4.42
CA HIS A 101 0.41 -5.91 4.79
C HIS A 101 0.34 -4.41 5.16
N MET A 102 -0.77 -3.76 4.85
CA MET A 102 -0.96 -2.33 5.06
C MET A 102 -2.41 -2.02 5.43
N LEU A 103 -2.61 -1.10 6.38
CA LEU A 103 -3.84 -0.32 6.49
C LEU A 103 -3.64 1.03 5.81
N HIS A 104 -4.28 1.20 4.65
CA HIS A 104 -4.29 2.47 3.95
C HIS A 104 -5.31 3.39 4.62
N SER A 105 -4.82 4.30 5.47
CA SER A 105 -5.64 5.17 6.31
C SER A 105 -5.62 6.61 5.81
N TRP A 106 -6.80 7.24 5.83
CA TRP A 106 -7.01 8.64 5.51
C TRP A 106 -7.38 9.39 6.76
N HIS A 107 -6.70 10.51 7.03
CA HIS A 107 -6.93 11.36 8.19
C HIS A 107 -7.12 12.81 7.77
N PHE A 108 -7.73 13.59 8.66
CA PHE A 108 -7.75 15.04 8.51
C PHE A 108 -6.44 15.62 9.02
N PHE A 109 -5.67 16.25 8.14
CA PHE A 109 -4.47 16.99 8.49
C PHE A 109 -4.82 18.41 8.90
N ILE A 110 -4.10 18.93 9.88
CA ILE A 110 -4.24 20.25 10.47
C ILE A 110 -2.86 20.91 10.64
N ARG A 111 -2.80 22.22 10.82
CA ARG A 111 -1.57 22.87 11.29
C ARG A 111 -1.27 22.43 12.73
N LYS A 112 0.00 22.27 13.07
CA LYS A 112 0.45 21.86 14.42
C LYS A 112 -0.10 22.76 15.52
N GLU A 113 -0.15 24.08 15.28
CA GLU A 113 -0.71 25.08 16.18
C GLU A 113 -2.22 24.96 16.42
N SER A 114 -2.92 24.21 15.60
CA SER A 114 -4.35 23.91 15.73
C SER A 114 -4.66 22.65 16.51
N ALA A 115 -3.62 21.89 16.93
CA ALA A 115 -3.78 20.71 17.76
C ALA A 115 -4.49 21.06 19.08
N GLY A 116 -5.44 20.23 19.49
CA GLY A 116 -6.29 20.46 20.66
C GLY A 116 -7.45 21.44 20.46
N ARG A 117 -7.48 22.19 19.36
CA ARG A 117 -8.64 23.08 19.01
C ARG A 117 -9.57 22.46 18.01
N ILE A 118 -9.07 21.67 17.08
CA ILE A 118 -9.86 20.98 16.05
C ILE A 118 -9.97 19.52 16.48
N HIS A 119 -11.22 19.04 16.51
CA HIS A 119 -11.58 17.66 16.85
C HIS A 119 -12.39 17.07 15.72
N TYR A 120 -12.36 15.75 15.57
CA TYR A 120 -13.12 15.02 14.58
C TYR A 120 -13.55 13.66 15.15
N ASP A 121 -14.81 13.58 15.51
CA ASP A 121 -15.51 12.33 15.82
C ASP A 121 -16.62 12.06 14.80
N HIS A 122 -17.26 13.14 14.33
CA HIS A 122 -18.26 13.13 13.26
C HIS A 122 -17.95 14.25 12.26
N LEU A 123 -18.40 14.12 11.02
CA LEU A 123 -18.17 15.15 9.99
C LEU A 123 -18.75 16.51 10.42
N THR A 124 -19.84 16.52 11.21
CA THR A 124 -20.47 17.72 11.76
C THR A 124 -19.53 18.57 12.62
N ASP A 125 -18.52 17.99 13.25
CA ASP A 125 -17.56 18.71 14.10
C ASP A 125 -16.68 19.63 13.26
N LEU A 126 -16.61 19.37 11.96
CA LEU A 126 -15.82 20.18 11.03
C LEU A 126 -16.59 21.34 10.40
N LYS A 127 -17.89 21.52 10.70
CA LYS A 127 -18.69 22.65 10.17
C LYS A 127 -18.07 24.03 10.45
N PRO A 128 -17.48 24.32 11.62
CA PRO A 128 -16.86 25.62 11.88
C PRO A 128 -15.57 25.89 11.07
N TRP A 129 -15.03 24.87 10.38
CA TRP A 129 -13.69 24.92 9.80
C TRP A 129 -13.73 24.91 8.27
N ARG A 130 -12.76 25.58 7.64
CA ARG A 130 -12.58 25.52 6.19
C ARG A 130 -11.93 24.19 5.81
N ILE A 131 -12.66 23.38 5.06
CA ILE A 131 -12.27 22.02 4.72
C ILE A 131 -11.75 22.00 3.28
N GLY A 132 -10.45 21.70 3.10
CA GLY A 132 -9.87 21.45 1.78
C GLY A 132 -10.36 20.13 1.22
N VAL A 133 -10.71 20.10 -0.06
CA VAL A 133 -11.08 18.86 -0.76
C VAL A 133 -10.50 18.87 -2.16
N THR A 134 -10.15 17.68 -2.66
CA THR A 134 -9.62 17.52 -4.01
C THR A 134 -10.74 17.03 -4.91
N ARG A 135 -10.87 17.68 -6.07
CA ARG A 135 -11.87 17.32 -7.08
C ARG A 135 -11.69 15.86 -7.52
N ASP A 136 -12.79 15.18 -7.79
CA ASP A 136 -12.86 13.79 -8.26
C ASP A 136 -12.28 12.76 -7.28
N PHE A 137 -11.87 13.15 -6.05
CA PHE A 137 -11.46 12.21 -5.03
C PHE A 137 -12.69 11.62 -4.33
N SER A 138 -12.72 10.27 -4.27
CA SER A 138 -13.73 9.53 -3.50
C SER A 138 -13.28 9.45 -2.05
N TYR A 139 -13.98 10.16 -1.16
CA TYR A 139 -13.73 10.10 0.29
C TYR A 139 -14.68 9.12 0.97
N THR A 140 -15.84 9.57 1.46
CA THR A 140 -16.88 8.75 2.07
C THR A 140 -18.27 9.16 1.54
N PRO A 141 -19.27 8.27 1.57
CA PRO A 141 -20.65 8.62 1.22
C PRO A 141 -21.21 9.77 2.06
N GLU A 142 -20.91 9.80 3.37
CA GLU A 142 -21.32 10.87 4.28
C GLU A 142 -20.78 12.24 3.81
N ARG A 143 -19.50 12.31 3.43
CA ARG A 143 -18.91 13.54 2.90
C ARG A 143 -19.54 13.93 1.57
N ALA A 144 -19.84 12.97 0.69
CA ALA A 144 -20.51 13.25 -0.56
C ALA A 144 -21.89 13.90 -0.34
N ALA A 145 -22.65 13.38 0.62
CA ALA A 145 -23.95 13.97 1.03
C ALA A 145 -23.78 15.38 1.62
N ALA A 146 -22.73 15.62 2.41
CA ALA A 146 -22.47 16.94 3.02
C ALA A 146 -22.05 18.03 2.02
N MET A 147 -21.64 17.69 0.79
CA MET A 147 -21.23 18.68 -0.23
C MET A 147 -22.32 19.67 -0.61
N THR A 148 -23.59 19.31 -0.43
CA THR A 148 -24.75 20.17 -0.70
C THR A 148 -25.26 20.93 0.52
N ASP A 149 -24.71 20.66 1.71
CA ASP A 149 -25.08 21.34 2.96
C ASP A 149 -24.27 22.65 3.11
N PRO A 150 -24.88 23.84 3.01
CA PRO A 150 -24.20 25.13 3.08
C PRO A 150 -23.58 25.44 4.45
N SER A 151 -23.86 24.65 5.48
CA SER A 151 -23.21 24.79 6.79
C SER A 151 -21.77 24.30 6.81
N TYR A 152 -21.32 23.60 5.76
CA TYR A 152 -19.91 23.21 5.60
C TYR A 152 -19.16 24.18 4.69
N HIS A 153 -17.93 24.48 5.03
CA HIS A 153 -17.06 25.38 4.28
C HIS A 153 -16.04 24.62 3.43
N PHE A 154 -16.52 23.83 2.46
CA PHE A 154 -15.64 23.09 1.55
C PHE A 154 -14.95 24.03 0.54
N GLN A 155 -13.64 23.82 0.37
CA GLN A 155 -12.81 24.50 -0.62
C GLN A 155 -12.18 23.48 -1.56
N GLU A 156 -12.79 23.32 -2.73
CA GLU A 156 -12.34 22.37 -3.73
C GLU A 156 -11.21 22.91 -4.59
N ILE A 157 -10.21 22.06 -4.87
CA ILE A 157 -9.16 22.30 -5.86
C ILE A 157 -8.88 21.03 -6.67
N PRO A 158 -8.39 21.16 -7.92
CA PRO A 158 -8.13 19.99 -8.77
C PRO A 158 -6.81 19.25 -8.44
N ILE A 159 -5.87 19.89 -7.75
CA ILE A 159 -4.51 19.39 -7.56
C ILE A 159 -4.27 19.06 -6.08
N ASN A 160 -4.20 17.76 -5.76
CA ASN A 160 -4.05 17.30 -4.37
C ASN A 160 -2.76 17.82 -3.70
N GLN A 161 -1.66 17.89 -4.43
CA GLN A 161 -0.37 18.37 -3.92
C GLN A 161 -0.40 19.82 -3.40
N LEU A 162 -1.36 20.62 -3.83
CA LEU A 162 -1.51 21.99 -3.33
C LEU A 162 -2.24 22.09 -1.98
N GLN A 163 -2.84 21.02 -1.50
CA GLN A 163 -3.65 21.04 -0.28
C GLN A 163 -2.80 21.36 0.96
N LEU A 164 -1.65 20.71 1.17
CA LEU A 164 -0.80 20.98 2.32
C LEU A 164 -0.25 22.41 2.29
N ARG A 165 0.08 22.94 1.12
CA ARG A 165 0.48 24.36 0.98
C ARG A 165 -0.64 25.32 1.33
N LYS A 166 -1.89 25.03 0.96
CA LYS A 166 -3.07 25.82 1.39
C LYS A 166 -3.26 25.76 2.91
N LEU A 167 -3.07 24.57 3.50
CA LEU A 167 -3.18 24.36 4.94
C LEU A 167 -2.14 25.21 5.70
N ILE A 168 -0.86 25.13 5.31
CA ILE A 168 0.23 25.93 5.87
C ILE A 168 -0.02 27.45 5.69
N ALA A 169 -0.52 27.85 4.53
CA ALA A 169 -0.85 29.25 4.26
C ALA A 169 -2.11 29.76 5.00
N GLY A 170 -2.74 28.92 5.83
CA GLY A 170 -3.94 29.30 6.57
C GLY A 170 -5.17 29.55 5.70
N ARG A 171 -5.17 29.09 4.46
CA ARG A 171 -6.33 29.23 3.55
C ARG A 171 -7.43 28.21 3.83
N ILE A 172 -7.06 27.04 4.35
CA ILE A 172 -7.93 26.00 4.89
C ILE A 172 -7.47 25.63 6.30
N ASP A 173 -8.32 24.97 7.06
CA ASP A 173 -8.03 24.60 8.44
C ASP A 173 -7.83 23.10 8.60
N VAL A 174 -8.51 22.30 7.78
CA VAL A 174 -8.40 20.85 7.74
C VAL A 174 -8.39 20.34 6.30
N VAL A 175 -7.72 19.21 6.05
CA VAL A 175 -7.73 18.54 4.74
C VAL A 175 -7.62 17.02 4.89
N PRO A 176 -8.51 16.22 4.27
CA PRO A 176 -8.40 14.77 4.29
C PRO A 176 -7.35 14.30 3.29
N MET A 177 -6.34 13.59 3.78
CA MET A 177 -5.29 12.98 2.95
C MET A 177 -4.94 11.58 3.47
N SER A 178 -4.45 10.73 2.59
CA SER A 178 -3.85 9.48 3.04
C SER A 178 -2.56 9.76 3.80
N LEU A 179 -2.26 8.98 4.84
CA LEU A 179 -1.02 9.12 5.60
C LEU A 179 0.20 8.99 4.69
N VAL A 180 0.21 8.00 3.80
CA VAL A 180 1.32 7.77 2.86
C VAL A 180 1.59 9.01 2.02
N THR A 181 0.56 9.55 1.35
CA THR A 181 0.70 10.73 0.49
C THR A 181 1.13 11.96 1.28
N ALA A 182 0.50 12.20 2.42
CA ALA A 182 0.78 13.39 3.23
C ALA A 182 2.19 13.37 3.82
N PHE A 183 2.62 12.26 4.42
CA PHE A 183 3.97 12.16 5.00
C PHE A 183 5.07 12.18 3.94
N THR A 184 4.81 11.64 2.75
CA THR A 184 5.73 11.78 1.62
C THR A 184 5.90 13.24 1.24
N GLN A 185 4.79 13.96 1.02
CA GLN A 185 4.82 15.37 0.65
C GLN A 185 5.41 16.25 1.78
N ILE A 186 5.08 16.00 3.05
CA ILE A 186 5.63 16.70 4.21
C ILE A 186 7.17 16.64 4.18
N ARG A 187 7.74 15.48 3.91
CA ARG A 187 9.19 15.29 3.83
C ARG A 187 9.80 15.97 2.60
N GLU A 188 9.19 15.79 1.42
CA GLU A 188 9.67 16.39 0.17
C GLU A 188 9.68 17.93 0.22
N GLU A 189 8.72 18.53 0.94
CA GLU A 189 8.56 19.98 1.04
C GLU A 189 9.20 20.58 2.33
N GLY A 190 9.83 19.78 3.19
CA GLY A 190 10.45 20.25 4.46
C GLY A 190 9.42 20.84 5.43
N LEU A 191 8.26 20.19 5.54
CA LEU A 191 7.15 20.65 6.40
C LEU A 191 7.05 19.88 7.72
N GLU A 192 8.08 19.10 8.07
CA GLU A 192 8.14 18.36 9.33
C GLU A 192 7.94 19.28 10.53
N GLY A 193 7.14 18.83 11.48
CA GLY A 193 6.82 19.59 12.70
C GLY A 193 5.85 20.75 12.51
N LYS A 194 5.44 21.11 11.28
CA LYS A 194 4.45 22.17 11.01
C LYS A 194 3.02 21.67 10.92
N LEU A 195 2.86 20.40 10.65
CA LEU A 195 1.57 19.74 10.47
C LEU A 195 1.37 18.62 11.49
N ASP A 196 0.11 18.30 11.74
CA ASP A 196 -0.35 17.17 12.54
C ASP A 196 -1.58 16.57 11.88
N TYR A 197 -2.10 15.47 12.38
CA TYR A 197 -3.33 14.88 11.89
C TYR A 197 -4.24 14.46 13.04
N LEU A 198 -5.56 14.46 12.80
CA LEU A 198 -6.55 14.05 13.78
C LEU A 198 -6.52 12.51 13.93
N PRO A 199 -6.53 11.99 15.18
CA PRO A 199 -6.31 10.57 15.44
C PRO A 199 -7.34 9.64 14.80
N LYS A 200 -8.62 10.07 14.77
CA LYS A 200 -9.68 9.26 14.16
C LYS A 200 -9.56 9.29 12.64
N PRO A 201 -9.45 8.12 11.98
CA PRO A 201 -9.40 8.08 10.52
C PRO A 201 -10.75 8.46 9.91
N LEU A 202 -10.71 9.14 8.77
CA LEU A 202 -11.87 9.33 7.89
C LEU A 202 -12.31 8.00 7.27
N LYS A 203 -11.34 7.22 6.84
CA LYS A 203 -11.51 5.84 6.35
C LYS A 203 -10.21 5.06 6.47
N THR A 204 -10.35 3.75 6.61
CA THR A 204 -9.25 2.80 6.61
C THR A 204 -9.63 1.61 5.75
N SER A 205 -8.69 1.12 4.96
CA SER A 205 -8.88 -0.05 4.12
C SER A 205 -7.65 -0.95 4.16
N PRO A 206 -7.81 -2.27 4.35
CA PRO A 206 -6.70 -3.19 4.25
C PRO A 206 -6.25 -3.32 2.79
N TYR A 207 -4.93 -3.38 2.59
CA TYR A 207 -4.29 -3.60 1.31
C TYR A 207 -3.43 -4.86 1.37
N PHE A 208 -3.44 -5.59 0.28
CA PHE A 208 -2.86 -6.93 0.14
C PHE A 208 -1.91 -6.98 -1.04
N ASN A 209 -0.91 -7.84 -0.97
CA ASN A 209 -0.21 -8.32 -2.14
C ASN A 209 -0.96 -9.57 -2.62
N VAL A 210 -1.57 -9.48 -3.79
CA VAL A 210 -2.57 -10.43 -4.25
C VAL A 210 -2.04 -11.34 -5.36
N TRP A 211 -2.45 -12.61 -5.37
CA TRP A 211 -2.06 -13.57 -6.37
C TRP A 211 -3.00 -13.52 -7.56
N THR A 212 -2.51 -13.86 -8.75
CA THR A 212 -3.35 -13.91 -9.96
C THR A 212 -3.88 -15.32 -10.19
N ARG A 213 -5.17 -15.45 -10.49
CA ARG A 213 -5.78 -16.76 -10.79
C ARG A 213 -5.22 -17.39 -12.06
N SER A 214 -4.88 -16.56 -13.05
CA SER A 214 -4.37 -17.00 -14.35
C SER A 214 -3.03 -17.72 -14.28
N ARG A 215 -2.27 -17.50 -13.21
CA ARG A 215 -0.96 -18.14 -12.96
C ARG A 215 -0.98 -19.14 -11.80
N ALA A 216 -2.11 -19.26 -11.11
CA ALA A 216 -2.25 -20.19 -10.00
C ALA A 216 -2.12 -21.64 -10.48
N ASP A 217 -1.38 -22.43 -9.71
CA ASP A 217 -1.12 -23.84 -9.92
C ASP A 217 -1.35 -24.64 -8.60
N ALA A 218 -1.00 -25.92 -8.60
CA ALA A 218 -1.20 -26.79 -7.44
C ALA A 218 -0.41 -26.34 -6.19
N ASP A 219 0.70 -25.63 -6.37
CA ASP A 219 1.58 -25.20 -5.29
C ASP A 219 1.17 -23.81 -4.74
N THR A 220 0.38 -23.07 -5.49
CA THR A 220 -0.04 -21.70 -5.12
C THR A 220 -0.70 -21.61 -3.74
N PRO A 221 -1.63 -22.49 -3.32
CA PRO A 221 -2.21 -22.41 -1.97
C PRO A 221 -1.19 -22.58 -0.85
N ALA A 222 -0.24 -23.49 -1.01
CA ALA A 222 0.83 -23.72 -0.01
C ALA A 222 1.76 -22.50 0.07
N LEU A 223 2.11 -21.91 -1.07
CA LEU A 223 2.96 -20.72 -1.13
C LEU A 223 2.24 -19.48 -0.56
N MET A 224 0.94 -19.31 -0.79
CA MET A 224 0.12 -18.27 -0.16
C MET A 224 0.11 -18.42 1.36
N ALA A 225 -0.11 -19.63 1.87
CA ALA A 225 -0.09 -19.89 3.31
C ALA A 225 1.28 -19.60 3.94
N ALA A 226 2.37 -19.95 3.25
CA ALA A 226 3.73 -19.64 3.69
C ALA A 226 4.01 -18.15 3.70
N TYR A 227 3.55 -17.43 2.67
CA TYR A 227 3.60 -15.96 2.60
C TYR A 227 2.87 -15.31 3.79
N ASP A 228 1.63 -15.73 4.07
CA ASP A 228 0.83 -15.23 5.19
C ASP A 228 1.50 -15.50 6.55
N ALA A 229 2.06 -16.69 6.73
CA ALA A 229 2.78 -17.07 7.94
C ALA A 229 4.01 -16.17 8.17
N GLU A 230 4.82 -15.93 7.12
CA GLU A 230 6.00 -15.07 7.23
C GLU A 230 5.61 -13.60 7.44
N LEU A 231 4.58 -13.10 6.75
CA LEU A 231 4.09 -11.74 6.97
C LEU A 231 3.57 -11.55 8.41
N LEU A 232 2.84 -12.53 8.95
CA LEU A 232 2.39 -12.52 10.35
C LEU A 232 3.58 -12.55 11.32
N HIS A 233 4.63 -13.30 11.00
CA HIS A 233 5.87 -13.30 11.78
C HIS A 233 6.54 -11.92 11.75
N MET A 234 6.66 -11.29 10.57
CA MET A 234 7.22 -9.94 10.43
C MET A 234 6.41 -8.86 11.18
N LYS A 235 5.08 -9.02 11.30
CA LYS A 235 4.26 -8.16 12.14
C LYS A 235 4.64 -8.30 13.62
N ARG A 236 4.74 -9.53 14.11
CA ARG A 236 4.99 -9.85 15.53
C ARG A 236 6.41 -9.50 16.00
N ASP A 237 7.41 -9.70 15.16
CA ASP A 237 8.81 -9.43 15.51
C ASP A 237 9.27 -7.99 15.21
N GLY A 238 8.38 -7.17 14.63
CA GLY A 238 8.61 -5.76 14.35
C GLY A 238 9.33 -5.46 13.03
N ARG A 239 9.72 -6.47 12.24
CA ARG A 239 10.37 -6.25 10.93
C ARG A 239 9.48 -5.46 9.96
N LEU A 240 8.17 -5.72 9.96
CA LEU A 240 7.25 -4.94 9.13
C LEU A 240 7.24 -3.47 9.56
N LYS A 241 7.13 -3.19 10.86
CA LYS A 241 7.21 -1.80 11.38
C LYS A 241 8.51 -1.12 11.00
N ALA A 242 9.64 -1.83 11.10
CA ALA A 242 10.95 -1.28 10.73
C ALA A 242 11.03 -0.87 9.25
N LEU A 243 10.35 -1.58 8.35
CA LEU A 243 10.22 -1.16 6.95
C LEU A 243 9.44 0.15 6.83
N TYR A 244 8.32 0.32 7.54
CA TYR A 244 7.58 1.58 7.56
C TYR A 244 8.44 2.73 8.07
N ASP A 245 9.16 2.52 9.18
CA ASP A 245 10.06 3.53 9.77
C ASP A 245 11.17 3.92 8.78
N LYS A 246 11.73 2.96 8.03
CA LYS A 246 12.74 3.22 6.99
C LYS A 246 12.24 4.20 5.93
N TYR A 247 10.98 4.11 5.56
CA TYR A 247 10.36 4.98 4.56
C TYR A 247 9.66 6.21 5.16
N GLY A 248 9.69 6.37 6.50
CA GLY A 248 9.05 7.47 7.22
C GLY A 248 7.54 7.49 7.04
N ILE A 249 6.92 6.33 6.92
CA ILE A 249 5.48 6.14 6.82
C ILE A 249 4.98 5.70 8.20
N PRO A 250 3.95 6.34 8.79
CA PRO A 250 3.37 5.87 10.03
C PRO A 250 2.86 4.42 9.89
N TYR A 251 3.32 3.55 10.79
CA TYR A 251 2.85 2.18 10.85
C TYR A 251 1.52 2.11 11.61
N ILE A 252 0.50 1.63 10.95
CA ILE A 252 -0.77 1.23 11.56
C ILE A 252 -0.88 -0.27 11.35
N GLU A 253 -1.00 -1.02 12.42
CA GLU A 253 -1.05 -2.48 12.37
C GLU A 253 -2.28 -2.93 11.56
N PRO A 254 -2.07 -3.68 10.47
CA PRO A 254 -3.14 -4.19 9.61
C PRO A 254 -3.76 -5.48 10.13
#